data_951b496594b58852ea83163e6c3bf34b
#
_entry.id   951b496594b58852ea83163e6c3bf34b
#
_cell.length_a   1.000
_cell.length_b   1.000
_cell.length_c   1.000
_cell.angle_alpha   90.00
_cell.angle_beta   90.00
_cell.angle_gamma   90.00
#
_symmetry.space_group_name_H-M   'P 1'
#
loop_
_entity.id
_entity.type
_entity.pdbx_description
1 polymer ?
#
loop_
_entity_poly.entity_id
_entity_poly.type
_entity_poly.pdbx_seq_one_letter_code
_entity_poly.pdbx_strand_id
1 'polypeptide(L)'
;MIARLISANSSELLKMNGNELKQSIKASEGRTVLSENVVIQPAIDGLTMSEIAAAFGADLILLNLFDVFEPKVSGLEVKDAKDTVKRLKELTGRPIGVNLEPVDPDAKMESTKFELPKGRIATAESMRRAEELGFNFVCFTGNPGSGVTNKMIVQAVRTAKENFSGMIIAGKMHGAGVDEPVADEESVKAMIDAGADVILVPAVGTVPGFTSDELIKIVKIVHQHDGLVMSTIGTSQESSGKDVIREIALKNKMSISNISGTPHGACCLQQRLSLN
;
A
#
# COMPACT_ATOMS: atom_id res chain seq x y z
N MET A 1 -5.63 -25.59 1.82
CA MET A 1 -6.53 -24.62 1.14
C MET A 1 -6.34 -23.30 1.86
N ILE A 2 -5.97 -22.23 1.18
CA ILE A 2 -5.73 -20.91 1.80
C ILE A 2 -7.09 -20.27 2.09
N ALA A 3 -7.30 -19.79 3.33
CA ALA A 3 -8.52 -19.09 3.69
C ALA A 3 -8.59 -17.72 3.01
N ARG A 4 -9.80 -17.22 2.72
CA ARG A 4 -9.99 -15.84 2.25
C ARG A 4 -9.57 -14.87 3.36
N LEU A 5 -8.87 -13.81 3.03
CA LEU A 5 -8.42 -12.81 4.00
C LEU A 5 -9.57 -12.32 4.89
N ILE A 6 -10.68 -11.95 4.27
CA ILE A 6 -11.89 -11.44 4.94
C ILE A 6 -12.63 -12.45 5.81
N SER A 7 -12.23 -13.71 5.84
CA SER A 7 -12.86 -14.79 6.61
C SER A 7 -11.87 -15.55 7.50
N ALA A 8 -10.57 -15.21 7.43
CA ALA A 8 -9.55 -15.84 8.23
C ALA A 8 -9.49 -15.23 9.63
N ASN A 9 -9.12 -16.03 10.63
CA ASN A 9 -8.90 -15.55 11.98
C ASN A 9 -7.59 -14.75 12.06
N SER A 10 -7.50 -13.78 12.98
CA SER A 10 -6.29 -12.98 13.18
C SER A 10 -5.05 -13.85 13.41
N SER A 11 -5.16 -14.95 14.15
CA SER A 11 -4.06 -15.88 14.41
C SER A 11 -3.55 -16.62 13.15
N GLU A 12 -4.40 -16.76 12.12
CA GLU A 12 -4.04 -17.31 10.82
C GLU A 12 -3.40 -16.23 9.95
N LEU A 13 -4.02 -15.04 9.89
CA LEU A 13 -3.52 -13.90 9.11
C LEU A 13 -2.10 -13.50 9.49
N LEU A 14 -1.81 -13.42 10.78
CA LEU A 14 -0.51 -12.98 11.30
C LEU A 14 0.63 -13.99 11.04
N LYS A 15 0.32 -15.22 10.67
CA LYS A 15 1.29 -16.26 10.33
C LYS A 15 1.56 -16.39 8.84
N MET A 16 0.74 -15.76 7.99
CA MET A 16 0.88 -15.86 6.54
C MET A 16 2.20 -15.24 6.07
N ASN A 17 2.94 -15.96 5.25
CA ASN A 17 4.04 -15.41 4.47
C ASN A 17 3.52 -14.55 3.31
N GLY A 18 4.42 -13.87 2.56
CA GLY A 18 4.04 -12.96 1.49
C GLY A 18 3.16 -13.61 0.41
N ASN A 19 3.48 -14.83 -0.01
CA ASN A 19 2.70 -15.54 -1.03
C ASN A 19 1.34 -16.00 -0.50
N GLU A 20 1.27 -16.51 0.72
CA GLU A 20 0.02 -16.90 1.37
C GLU A 20 -0.91 -15.70 1.55
N LEU A 21 -0.35 -14.53 1.94
CA LEU A 21 -1.10 -13.28 2.05
C LEU A 21 -1.66 -12.85 0.69
N LYS A 22 -0.85 -12.88 -0.37
CA LYS A 22 -1.27 -12.60 -1.76
C LYS A 22 -2.42 -13.51 -2.18
N GLN A 23 -2.30 -14.82 -1.97
CA GLN A 23 -3.34 -15.79 -2.34
C GLN A 23 -4.62 -15.62 -1.51
N SER A 24 -4.51 -15.27 -0.25
CA SER A 24 -5.64 -14.98 0.65
C SER A 24 -6.42 -13.73 0.20
N ILE A 25 -5.71 -12.68 -0.24
CA ILE A 25 -6.29 -11.49 -0.86
C ILE A 25 -7.00 -11.86 -2.17
N LYS A 26 -6.33 -12.61 -3.04
CA LYS A 26 -6.89 -13.09 -4.31
C LYS A 26 -8.20 -13.86 -4.11
N ALA A 27 -8.23 -14.76 -3.13
CA ALA A 27 -9.42 -15.52 -2.75
C ALA A 27 -10.56 -14.67 -2.17
N SER A 28 -10.28 -13.43 -1.75
CA SER A 28 -11.28 -12.49 -1.23
C SER A 28 -12.05 -11.73 -2.33
N GLU A 29 -11.71 -11.94 -3.61
CA GLU A 29 -12.48 -11.46 -4.77
C GLU A 29 -12.69 -9.94 -4.80
N GLY A 30 -11.63 -9.17 -4.53
CA GLY A 30 -11.66 -7.71 -4.55
C GLY A 30 -12.48 -7.07 -3.42
N ARG A 31 -12.60 -7.74 -2.28
CA ARG A 31 -13.28 -7.24 -1.07
C ARG A 31 -12.33 -6.85 0.04
N THR A 32 -11.02 -6.91 -0.19
CA THR A 32 -10.01 -6.53 0.80
C THR A 32 -9.87 -5.02 0.88
N VAL A 33 -9.83 -4.50 2.09
CA VAL A 33 -9.65 -3.07 2.38
C VAL A 33 -8.30 -2.87 3.08
N LEU A 34 -7.44 -2.04 2.48
CA LEU A 34 -6.21 -1.57 3.11
C LEU A 34 -6.40 -0.13 3.61
N SER A 35 -6.03 0.13 4.86
CA SER A 35 -5.95 1.48 5.42
C SER A 35 -4.50 1.91 5.54
N GLU A 36 -4.14 3.03 4.91
CA GLU A 36 -2.87 3.70 5.12
C GLU A 36 -2.99 4.64 6.32
N ASN A 37 -2.04 4.52 7.26
CA ASN A 37 -2.05 5.26 8.51
C ASN A 37 -0.77 6.09 8.66
N VAL A 38 -0.92 7.40 8.82
CA VAL A 38 0.17 8.31 9.16
C VAL A 38 0.52 8.13 10.63
N VAL A 39 1.73 7.61 10.90
CA VAL A 39 2.12 7.17 12.25
C VAL A 39 2.58 8.27 13.20
N ILE A 40 2.83 9.48 12.69
CA ILE A 40 3.37 10.59 13.48
C ILE A 40 2.31 11.35 14.30
N GLN A 41 1.04 11.03 14.10
CA GLN A 41 -0.08 11.65 14.81
C GLN A 41 -0.94 10.56 15.44
N PRO A 42 -1.34 10.69 16.72
CA PRO A 42 -2.31 9.78 17.32
C PRO A 42 -3.71 10.09 16.78
N ALA A 43 -4.58 9.10 16.77
CA ALA A 43 -5.98 9.31 16.45
C ALA A 43 -6.71 10.07 17.57
N ILE A 44 -6.54 9.56 18.79
CA ILE A 44 -6.96 10.12 20.08
C ILE A 44 -5.95 9.66 21.12
N ASP A 45 -5.98 10.26 22.30
CA ASP A 45 -5.08 9.89 23.40
C ASP A 45 -5.18 8.38 23.71
N GLY A 46 -4.03 7.70 23.68
CA GLY A 46 -3.90 6.28 24.01
C GLY A 46 -4.36 5.29 22.93
N LEU A 47 -4.77 5.75 21.73
CA LEU A 47 -5.11 4.89 20.60
C LEU A 47 -4.31 5.26 19.34
N THR A 48 -3.84 4.25 18.66
CA THR A 48 -3.20 4.40 17.36
C THR A 48 -4.23 4.53 16.24
N MET A 49 -3.85 5.16 15.13
CA MET A 49 -4.66 5.17 13.91
C MET A 49 -4.97 3.77 13.41
N SER A 50 -4.04 2.83 13.63
CA SER A 50 -4.18 1.44 13.19
C SER A 50 -5.24 0.66 13.95
N GLU A 51 -5.39 0.89 15.26
CA GLU A 51 -6.46 0.28 16.06
C GLU A 51 -7.83 0.79 15.60
N ILE A 52 -7.94 2.08 15.33
CA ILE A 52 -9.17 2.67 14.79
C ILE A 52 -9.47 2.10 13.41
N ALA A 53 -8.49 2.05 12.50
CA ALA A 53 -8.68 1.49 11.17
C ALA A 53 -9.16 0.02 11.23
N ALA A 54 -8.56 -0.79 12.10
CA ALA A 54 -8.98 -2.18 12.31
C ALA A 54 -10.41 -2.28 12.86
N ALA A 55 -10.79 -1.42 13.80
CA ALA A 55 -12.14 -1.36 14.38
C ALA A 55 -13.20 -0.97 13.33
N PHE A 56 -12.83 -0.16 12.34
CA PHE A 56 -13.70 0.23 11.22
C PHE A 56 -13.60 -0.69 9.99
N GLY A 57 -12.95 -1.85 10.12
CA GLY A 57 -13.01 -2.92 9.13
C GLY A 57 -11.86 -2.96 8.13
N ALA A 58 -10.74 -2.31 8.40
CA ALA A 58 -9.53 -2.52 7.60
C ALA A 58 -9.03 -3.97 7.75
N ASP A 59 -8.73 -4.60 6.62
CA ASP A 59 -8.17 -5.95 6.55
C ASP A 59 -6.64 -5.94 6.57
N LEU A 60 -6.04 -4.89 6.01
CA LEU A 60 -4.61 -4.64 5.94
C LEU A 60 -4.31 -3.22 6.43
N ILE A 61 -3.16 -3.03 7.06
CA ILE A 61 -2.71 -1.73 7.56
C ILE A 61 -1.36 -1.39 6.94
N LEU A 62 -1.24 -0.22 6.33
CA LEU A 62 -0.01 0.32 5.79
C LEU A 62 0.45 1.50 6.65
N LEU A 63 1.63 1.41 7.24
CA LEU A 63 2.24 2.50 7.98
C LEU A 63 2.93 3.48 7.02
N ASN A 64 2.47 4.72 6.99
CA ASN A 64 3.11 5.80 6.26
C ASN A 64 3.84 6.75 7.21
N LEU A 65 4.92 7.36 6.74
CA LEU A 65 5.86 8.17 7.50
C LEU A 65 6.58 7.41 8.65
N PHE A 66 6.59 6.09 8.59
CA PHE A 66 7.28 5.24 9.55
C PHE A 66 8.78 5.14 9.20
N ASP A 67 9.64 5.45 10.16
CA ASP A 67 11.09 5.26 10.03
C ASP A 67 11.47 3.88 10.59
N VAL A 68 11.97 2.98 9.74
CA VAL A 68 12.34 1.62 10.16
C VAL A 68 13.57 1.59 11.08
N PHE A 69 14.41 2.62 11.07
CA PHE A 69 15.55 2.74 11.97
C PHE A 69 15.20 3.38 13.31
N GLU A 70 14.11 4.17 13.34
CA GLU A 70 13.55 4.76 14.56
C GLU A 70 12.06 4.39 14.69
N PRO A 71 11.72 3.10 14.93
CA PRO A 71 10.36 2.59 14.86
C PRO A 71 9.50 3.16 15.99
N LYS A 72 8.68 4.15 15.63
CA LYS A 72 7.72 4.82 16.54
C LYS A 72 6.37 4.96 15.88
N VAL A 73 5.32 4.72 16.67
CA VAL A 73 3.92 4.97 16.28
C VAL A 73 3.28 5.80 17.38
N SER A 74 2.72 6.95 17.03
CA SER A 74 2.02 7.81 17.98
C SER A 74 0.82 7.09 18.61
N GLY A 75 0.68 7.19 19.92
CA GLY A 75 -0.34 6.47 20.68
C GLY A 75 0.02 5.03 21.06
N LEU A 76 1.21 4.54 20.68
CA LEU A 76 1.70 3.21 21.03
C LEU A 76 2.89 3.30 21.99
N GLU A 77 2.78 2.68 23.15
CA GLU A 77 3.88 2.51 24.08
C GLU A 77 4.46 1.10 24.00
N VAL A 78 5.77 1.01 23.83
CA VAL A 78 6.55 -0.24 23.85
C VAL A 78 7.79 -0.07 24.72
N LYS A 79 8.22 -1.16 25.34
CA LYS A 79 9.46 -1.15 26.14
C LYS A 79 10.73 -1.13 25.27
N ASP A 80 10.67 -1.80 24.15
CA ASP A 80 11.76 -1.87 23.17
C ASP A 80 11.19 -1.48 21.80
N ALA A 81 11.81 -0.53 21.13
CA ALA A 81 11.38 -0.03 19.82
C ALA A 81 11.27 -1.13 18.75
N LYS A 82 12.08 -2.20 18.85
CA LYS A 82 11.99 -3.37 17.95
C LYS A 82 10.65 -4.12 18.05
N ASP A 83 9.93 -3.99 19.17
CA ASP A 83 8.65 -4.66 19.38
C ASP A 83 7.45 -3.85 18.84
N THR A 84 7.68 -2.65 18.28
CA THR A 84 6.63 -1.74 17.80
C THR A 84 5.66 -2.43 16.84
N VAL A 85 6.16 -3.07 15.79
CA VAL A 85 5.32 -3.74 14.77
C VAL A 85 4.62 -4.97 15.36
N LYS A 86 5.31 -5.74 16.17
CA LYS A 86 4.73 -6.90 16.87
C LYS A 86 3.58 -6.46 17.76
N ARG A 87 3.78 -5.42 18.57
CA ARG A 87 2.75 -4.91 19.47
C ARG A 87 1.54 -4.39 18.72
N LEU A 88 1.78 -3.68 17.62
CA LEU A 88 0.69 -3.18 16.77
C LEU A 88 -0.12 -4.32 16.14
N LYS A 89 0.53 -5.41 15.71
CA LYS A 89 -0.14 -6.63 15.24
C LYS A 89 -1.01 -7.29 16.32
N GLU A 90 -0.51 -7.34 17.55
CA GLU A 90 -1.27 -7.89 18.70
C GLU A 90 -2.54 -7.06 18.97
N LEU A 91 -2.46 -5.74 18.88
CA LEU A 91 -3.59 -4.83 19.13
C LEU A 91 -4.62 -4.85 18.00
N THR A 92 -4.17 -4.95 16.75
CA THR A 92 -5.05 -4.84 15.58
C THR A 92 -5.53 -6.19 15.07
N GLY A 93 -4.76 -7.25 15.27
CA GLY A 93 -5.00 -8.56 14.66
C GLY A 93 -4.90 -8.55 13.12
N ARG A 94 -4.19 -7.59 12.52
CA ARG A 94 -4.10 -7.38 11.06
C ARG A 94 -2.67 -7.51 10.55
N PRO A 95 -2.46 -7.99 9.31
CA PRO A 95 -1.18 -7.86 8.63
C PRO A 95 -0.80 -6.40 8.45
N ILE A 96 0.44 -6.07 8.78
CA ILE A 96 0.95 -4.70 8.75
C ILE A 96 2.08 -4.59 7.75
N GLY A 97 2.05 -3.55 6.91
CA GLY A 97 3.09 -3.17 5.98
C GLY A 97 3.64 -1.78 6.26
N VAL A 98 4.70 -1.43 5.55
CA VAL A 98 5.34 -0.12 5.63
C VAL A 98 5.53 0.49 4.24
N ASN A 99 5.30 1.79 4.12
CA ASN A 99 5.68 2.56 2.94
C ASN A 99 7.17 2.91 3.03
N LEU A 100 7.95 2.46 2.05
CA LEU A 100 9.32 2.88 1.81
C LEU A 100 9.38 3.62 0.47
N GLU A 101 9.94 4.82 0.48
CA GLU A 101 9.89 5.72 -0.68
C GLU A 101 11.12 5.55 -1.58
N PRO A 102 10.96 5.07 -2.84
CA PRO A 102 12.06 4.95 -3.80
C PRO A 102 12.41 6.32 -4.40
N VAL A 103 13.06 7.16 -3.62
CA VAL A 103 13.42 8.53 -4.02
C VAL A 103 14.44 8.50 -5.15
N ASP A 104 14.18 9.28 -6.20
CA ASP A 104 15.13 9.52 -7.26
C ASP A 104 15.97 10.77 -6.93
N PRO A 105 17.29 10.64 -6.73
CA PRO A 105 18.15 11.81 -6.47
C PRO A 105 18.13 12.81 -7.64
N ASP A 106 17.95 12.31 -8.87
CA ASP A 106 17.99 13.08 -10.10
C ASP A 106 16.60 13.45 -10.63
N ALA A 107 15.53 13.26 -9.82
CA ALA A 107 14.17 13.57 -10.22
C ALA A 107 14.03 15.04 -10.64
N LYS A 108 13.43 15.25 -11.82
CA LYS A 108 13.01 16.59 -12.27
C LYS A 108 11.75 16.98 -11.52
N MET A 109 11.91 17.81 -10.49
CA MET A 109 10.83 18.21 -9.62
C MET A 109 10.04 19.38 -10.20
N GLU A 110 8.72 19.30 -10.15
CA GLU A 110 7.79 20.42 -10.40
C GLU A 110 7.52 21.24 -9.14
N SER A 111 7.90 20.72 -7.96
CA SER A 111 7.70 21.35 -6.66
C SER A 111 8.96 21.19 -5.78
N THR A 112 8.97 21.80 -4.61
CA THR A 112 10.06 21.63 -3.64
C THR A 112 10.22 20.16 -3.25
N LYS A 113 11.43 19.63 -3.39
CA LYS A 113 11.78 18.28 -2.94
C LYS A 113 12.01 18.28 -1.43
N PHE A 114 11.39 17.33 -0.75
CA PHE A 114 11.60 17.13 0.67
C PHE A 114 12.72 16.12 0.92
N GLU A 115 13.57 16.43 1.92
CA GLU A 115 14.51 15.45 2.45
C GLU A 115 13.77 14.48 3.38
N LEU A 116 14.00 13.18 3.15
CA LEU A 116 13.38 12.13 3.93
C LEU A 116 14.39 11.49 4.90
N PRO A 117 13.96 11.10 6.11
CA PRO A 117 14.76 10.26 6.98
C PRO A 117 15.17 8.96 6.26
N LYS A 118 16.39 8.49 6.54
CA LYS A 118 16.96 7.30 5.89
C LYS A 118 16.08 6.04 6.02
N GLY A 119 15.42 5.87 7.15
CA GLY A 119 14.55 4.73 7.40
C GLY A 119 13.21 4.77 6.64
N ARG A 120 12.92 5.86 5.93
CA ARG A 120 11.76 5.97 5.02
C ARG A 120 12.13 5.75 3.55
N ILE A 121 13.42 5.77 3.22
CA ILE A 121 13.90 5.59 1.84
C ILE A 121 14.01 4.10 1.53
N ALA A 122 13.58 3.68 0.33
CA ALA A 122 13.67 2.31 -0.14
C ALA A 122 15.11 1.92 -0.50
N THR A 123 15.81 1.33 0.44
CA THR A 123 17.17 0.79 0.30
C THR A 123 17.23 -0.67 0.73
N ALA A 124 18.26 -1.42 0.33
CA ALA A 124 18.45 -2.78 0.81
C ALA A 124 18.52 -2.86 2.35
N GLU A 125 19.10 -1.84 2.99
CA GLU A 125 19.20 -1.79 4.45
C GLU A 125 17.83 -1.57 5.10
N SER A 126 17.03 -0.60 4.61
CA SER A 126 15.68 -0.35 5.13
C SER A 126 14.74 -1.55 4.89
N MET A 127 14.89 -2.27 3.78
CA MET A 127 14.11 -3.48 3.49
C MET A 127 14.47 -4.63 4.43
N ARG A 128 15.78 -4.88 4.69
CA ARG A 128 16.20 -5.86 5.72
C ARG A 128 15.69 -5.46 7.10
N ARG A 129 15.73 -4.17 7.41
CA ARG A 129 15.19 -3.71 8.70
C ARG A 129 13.68 -3.89 8.80
N ALA A 130 12.93 -3.71 7.71
CA ALA A 130 11.51 -4.02 7.66
C ALA A 130 11.23 -5.51 7.88
N GLU A 131 12.05 -6.40 7.30
CA GLU A 131 12.00 -7.85 7.55
C GLU A 131 12.23 -8.17 9.04
N GLU A 132 13.29 -7.62 9.65
CA GLU A 132 13.62 -7.83 11.07
C GLU A 132 12.53 -7.34 12.03
N LEU A 133 11.87 -6.23 11.69
CA LEU A 133 10.72 -5.70 12.45
C LEU A 133 9.47 -6.54 12.28
N GLY A 134 9.45 -7.45 11.30
CA GLY A 134 8.38 -8.40 11.08
C GLY A 134 7.20 -7.84 10.28
N PHE A 135 7.40 -6.89 9.37
CA PHE A 135 6.36 -6.44 8.45
C PHE A 135 5.89 -7.59 7.53
N ASN A 136 4.58 -7.62 7.21
CA ASN A 136 4.01 -8.63 6.31
C ASN A 136 4.14 -8.23 4.84
N PHE A 137 4.24 -6.93 4.56
CA PHE A 137 4.40 -6.40 3.22
C PHE A 137 5.10 -5.05 3.23
N VAL A 138 5.69 -4.69 2.09
CA VAL A 138 6.21 -3.36 1.81
C VAL A 138 5.42 -2.73 0.69
N CYS A 139 5.28 -1.40 0.71
CA CYS A 139 4.69 -0.62 -0.35
C CYS A 139 5.72 0.40 -0.85
N PHE A 140 5.99 0.39 -2.16
CA PHE A 140 6.87 1.35 -2.81
C PHE A 140 6.03 2.39 -3.53
N THR A 141 5.79 3.50 -2.85
CA THR A 141 5.07 4.66 -3.40
C THR A 141 5.64 5.95 -2.81
N GLY A 142 5.35 7.10 -3.44
CA GLY A 142 5.85 8.38 -2.99
C GLY A 142 4.79 9.21 -2.28
N ASN A 143 5.21 9.95 -1.27
CA ASN A 143 4.42 11.07 -0.75
C ASN A 143 4.59 12.32 -1.64
N PRO A 144 3.67 13.31 -1.58
CA PRO A 144 3.83 14.56 -2.30
C PRO A 144 5.20 15.22 -2.04
N GLY A 145 5.90 15.61 -3.12
CA GLY A 145 7.21 16.25 -3.03
C GLY A 145 8.39 15.33 -2.70
N SER A 146 8.20 14.01 -2.65
CA SER A 146 9.29 13.06 -2.35
C SER A 146 10.21 12.77 -3.55
N GLY A 147 9.78 13.05 -4.77
CA GLY A 147 10.58 12.80 -5.97
C GLY A 147 10.74 11.32 -6.32
N VAL A 148 9.72 10.52 -6.08
CA VAL A 148 9.66 9.10 -6.46
C VAL A 148 9.34 8.98 -7.94
N THR A 149 10.19 8.27 -8.70
CA THR A 149 10.00 7.99 -10.13
C THR A 149 9.62 6.53 -10.37
N ASN A 150 8.94 6.24 -11.49
CA ASN A 150 8.60 4.87 -11.91
C ASN A 150 9.85 3.99 -12.04
N LYS A 151 10.95 4.56 -12.56
CA LYS A 151 12.26 3.91 -12.65
C LYS A 151 12.75 3.44 -11.28
N MET A 152 12.69 4.31 -10.27
CA MET A 152 13.17 3.98 -8.93
C MET A 152 12.24 3.00 -8.21
N ILE A 153 10.93 3.01 -8.49
CA ILE A 153 10.00 1.99 -8.01
C ILE A 153 10.41 0.61 -8.54
N VAL A 154 10.66 0.48 -9.85
CA VAL A 154 11.11 -0.78 -10.47
C VAL A 154 12.41 -1.27 -9.82
N GLN A 155 13.37 -0.37 -9.58
CA GLN A 155 14.62 -0.72 -8.92
C GLN A 155 14.40 -1.18 -7.47
N ALA A 156 13.54 -0.51 -6.72
CA ALA A 156 13.19 -0.88 -5.35
C ALA A 156 12.52 -2.27 -5.29
N VAL A 157 11.63 -2.59 -6.23
CA VAL A 157 11.03 -3.93 -6.33
C VAL A 157 12.10 -5.00 -6.51
N ARG A 158 13.06 -4.81 -7.43
CA ARG A 158 14.18 -5.76 -7.63
C ARG A 158 15.00 -5.93 -6.36
N THR A 159 15.35 -4.82 -5.70
CA THR A 159 16.09 -4.85 -4.44
C THR A 159 15.32 -5.58 -3.33
N ALA A 160 14.00 -5.39 -3.28
CA ALA A 160 13.14 -6.05 -2.28
C ALA A 160 13.09 -7.57 -2.48
N LYS A 161 13.07 -8.05 -3.71
CA LYS A 161 13.10 -9.51 -3.97
C LYS A 161 14.31 -10.23 -3.36
N GLU A 162 15.39 -9.51 -3.13
CA GLU A 162 16.62 -10.05 -2.54
C GLU A 162 16.72 -9.83 -1.02
N ASN A 163 15.93 -8.89 -0.46
CA ASN A 163 16.12 -8.40 0.91
C ASN A 163 14.87 -8.46 1.80
N PHE A 164 13.72 -8.91 1.25
CA PHE A 164 12.45 -8.95 1.96
C PHE A 164 11.60 -10.15 1.49
N SER A 165 11.06 -10.92 2.42
CA SER A 165 10.30 -12.15 2.14
C SER A 165 8.78 -11.96 2.07
N GLY A 166 8.29 -10.81 2.53
CA GLY A 166 6.87 -10.47 2.53
C GLY A 166 6.34 -10.09 1.14
N MET A 167 5.06 -9.73 1.08
CA MET A 167 4.40 -9.29 -0.16
C MET A 167 4.88 -7.88 -0.59
N ILE A 168 5.06 -7.67 -1.88
CA ILE A 168 5.56 -6.41 -2.45
C ILE A 168 4.44 -5.69 -3.20
N ILE A 169 4.09 -4.48 -2.75
CA ILE A 169 3.17 -3.56 -3.40
C ILE A 169 3.99 -2.44 -4.06
N ALA A 170 3.71 -2.08 -5.30
CA ALA A 170 4.44 -1.05 -6.02
C ALA A 170 3.54 -0.23 -6.93
N GLY A 171 3.75 1.07 -7.00
CA GLY A 171 3.03 1.97 -7.89
C GLY A 171 2.86 3.38 -7.34
N LYS A 172 1.99 4.16 -7.97
CA LYS A 172 1.70 5.54 -7.62
C LYS A 172 0.21 5.80 -7.53
N MET A 173 -0.17 6.72 -6.64
CA MET A 173 -1.53 7.29 -6.58
C MET A 173 -1.57 8.76 -7.03
N HIS A 174 -0.40 9.38 -7.22
CA HIS A 174 -0.21 10.75 -7.72
C HIS A 174 1.24 10.91 -8.22
N GLY A 175 1.57 12.04 -8.84
CA GLY A 175 2.88 12.29 -9.46
C GLY A 175 4.08 12.38 -8.49
N ALA A 176 3.87 12.45 -7.17
CA ALA A 176 4.93 12.62 -6.16
C ALA A 176 5.82 13.88 -6.39
N GLY A 177 5.32 14.87 -7.15
CA GLY A 177 6.03 16.08 -7.55
C GLY A 177 6.92 15.93 -8.78
N VAL A 178 6.77 14.85 -9.54
CA VAL A 178 7.53 14.54 -10.76
C VAL A 178 6.58 14.53 -11.97
N ASP A 179 7.02 15.09 -13.09
CA ASP A 179 6.29 15.06 -14.36
C ASP A 179 6.52 13.73 -15.09
N GLU A 180 5.72 12.73 -14.72
CA GLU A 180 5.67 11.44 -15.42
C GLU A 180 4.29 10.79 -15.25
N PRO A 181 3.90 9.82 -16.12
CA PRO A 181 2.64 9.10 -15.96
C PRO A 181 2.52 8.44 -14.58
N VAL A 182 1.36 8.58 -13.95
CA VAL A 182 1.09 7.99 -12.63
C VAL A 182 0.88 6.48 -12.75
N ALA A 183 0.19 6.06 -13.81
CA ALA A 183 -0.04 4.64 -14.11
C ALA A 183 -0.20 4.49 -15.63
N ASP A 184 0.78 3.87 -16.27
CA ASP A 184 0.76 3.51 -17.69
C ASP A 184 1.15 2.03 -17.85
N GLU A 185 0.84 1.46 -19.02
CA GLU A 185 1.05 0.04 -19.29
C GLU A 185 2.53 -0.37 -19.20
N GLU A 186 3.44 0.49 -19.65
CA GLU A 186 4.89 0.22 -19.68
C GLU A 186 5.44 0.15 -18.25
N SER A 187 5.16 1.17 -17.44
CA SER A 187 5.60 1.23 -16.03
C SER A 187 5.01 0.09 -15.20
N VAL A 188 3.72 -0.21 -15.38
CA VAL A 188 3.05 -1.32 -14.70
C VAL A 188 3.69 -2.65 -15.05
N LYS A 189 3.94 -2.90 -16.34
CA LYS A 189 4.60 -4.12 -16.79
C LYS A 189 6.01 -4.25 -16.24
N ALA A 190 6.79 -3.15 -16.26
CA ALA A 190 8.14 -3.15 -15.70
C ALA A 190 8.17 -3.47 -14.18
N MET A 191 7.18 -2.98 -13.41
CA MET A 191 7.06 -3.30 -11.99
C MET A 191 6.72 -4.78 -11.75
N ILE A 192 5.82 -5.36 -12.56
CA ILE A 192 5.47 -6.79 -12.47
C ILE A 192 6.65 -7.66 -12.86
N ASP A 193 7.32 -7.36 -13.96
CA ASP A 193 8.49 -8.09 -14.45
C ASP A 193 9.66 -8.01 -13.44
N ALA A 194 9.72 -6.94 -12.64
CA ALA A 194 10.65 -6.81 -11.52
C ALA A 194 10.28 -7.68 -10.31
N GLY A 195 9.04 -8.16 -10.21
CA GLY A 195 8.57 -9.07 -9.17
C GLY A 195 7.58 -8.46 -8.17
N ALA A 196 6.90 -7.35 -8.50
CA ALA A 196 5.82 -6.83 -7.68
C ALA A 196 4.64 -7.82 -7.61
N ASP A 197 4.08 -8.03 -6.44
CA ASP A 197 2.91 -8.88 -6.22
C ASP A 197 1.60 -8.14 -6.44
N VAL A 198 1.59 -6.85 -6.10
CA VAL A 198 0.42 -5.97 -6.19
C VAL A 198 0.84 -4.66 -6.87
N ILE A 199 0.10 -4.26 -7.89
CA ILE A 199 0.26 -2.96 -8.53
C ILE A 199 -0.72 -1.96 -7.91
N LEU A 200 -0.16 -0.87 -7.38
CA LEU A 200 -0.91 0.26 -6.84
C LEU A 200 -1.17 1.27 -7.95
N VAL A 201 -2.43 1.66 -8.12
CA VAL A 201 -2.86 2.67 -9.09
C VAL A 201 -3.85 3.65 -8.43
N PRO A 202 -4.02 4.86 -8.99
CA PRO A 202 -5.08 5.76 -8.53
C PRO A 202 -6.45 5.11 -8.67
N ALA A 203 -7.35 5.40 -7.76
CA ALA A 203 -8.76 5.06 -7.97
C ALA A 203 -9.36 5.95 -9.07
N VAL A 204 -10.23 5.38 -9.89
CA VAL A 204 -10.97 6.12 -10.92
C VAL A 204 -11.78 7.23 -10.28
N GLY A 205 -11.59 8.46 -10.75
CA GLY A 205 -12.22 9.66 -10.22
C GLY A 205 -11.38 10.44 -9.20
N THR A 206 -10.12 10.03 -8.94
CA THR A 206 -9.24 10.70 -7.98
C THR A 206 -8.13 11.52 -8.62
N VAL A 207 -7.72 11.19 -9.84
CA VAL A 207 -6.72 11.95 -10.60
C VAL A 207 -7.23 12.26 -12.00
N PRO A 208 -6.84 13.40 -12.60
CA PRO A 208 -7.21 13.74 -13.98
C PRO A 208 -6.71 12.68 -14.96
N GLY A 209 -7.52 12.36 -15.96
CA GLY A 209 -7.13 11.49 -17.08
C GLY A 209 -7.15 9.99 -16.77
N PHE A 210 -7.27 9.54 -15.53
CA PHE A 210 -7.32 8.10 -15.19
C PHE A 210 -8.77 7.61 -15.20
N THR A 211 -9.13 6.88 -16.24
CA THR A 211 -10.49 6.41 -16.52
C THR A 211 -10.71 4.94 -16.15
N SER A 212 -11.99 4.50 -16.15
CA SER A 212 -12.31 3.08 -15.96
C SER A 212 -11.70 2.19 -17.05
N ASP A 213 -11.62 2.67 -18.29
CA ASP A 213 -11.07 1.91 -19.41
C ASP A 213 -9.56 1.69 -19.25
N GLU A 214 -8.84 2.71 -18.74
CA GLU A 214 -7.42 2.59 -18.42
C GLU A 214 -7.18 1.63 -17.26
N LEU A 215 -7.97 1.72 -16.19
CA LEU A 215 -7.90 0.76 -15.09
C LEU A 215 -8.17 -0.67 -15.59
N ILE A 216 -9.15 -0.88 -16.46
CA ILE A 216 -9.47 -2.20 -17.05
C ILE A 216 -8.27 -2.75 -17.83
N LYS A 217 -7.58 -1.94 -18.62
CA LYS A 217 -6.39 -2.38 -19.36
C LYS A 217 -5.28 -2.82 -18.41
N ILE A 218 -4.98 -2.00 -17.40
CA ILE A 218 -3.96 -2.32 -16.38
C ILE A 218 -4.31 -3.61 -15.65
N VAL A 219 -5.56 -3.77 -15.21
CA VAL A 219 -6.01 -4.99 -14.53
C VAL A 219 -5.80 -6.23 -15.39
N LYS A 220 -6.09 -6.16 -16.70
CA LYS A 220 -5.83 -7.29 -17.63
C LYS A 220 -4.35 -7.66 -17.67
N ILE A 221 -3.47 -6.68 -17.81
CA ILE A 221 -2.02 -6.90 -17.84
C ILE A 221 -1.55 -7.55 -16.55
N VAL A 222 -1.94 -6.98 -15.41
CA VAL A 222 -1.51 -7.47 -14.09
C VAL A 222 -1.99 -8.91 -13.84
N HIS A 223 -3.25 -9.21 -14.16
CA HIS A 223 -3.81 -10.54 -13.97
C HIS A 223 -3.19 -11.60 -14.88
N GLN A 224 -2.77 -11.24 -16.10
CA GLN A 224 -2.03 -12.15 -16.99
C GLN A 224 -0.69 -12.61 -16.40
N HIS A 225 -0.12 -11.83 -15.48
CA HIS A 225 1.13 -12.14 -14.77
C HIS A 225 0.89 -12.61 -13.32
N ASP A 226 -0.29 -13.08 -12.99
CA ASP A 226 -0.69 -13.51 -11.63
C ASP A 226 -0.54 -12.43 -10.55
N GLY A 227 -0.47 -11.15 -10.94
CA GLY A 227 -0.44 -10.01 -10.03
C GLY A 227 -1.83 -9.62 -9.52
N LEU A 228 -1.86 -8.77 -8.51
CA LEU A 228 -3.07 -8.13 -7.98
C LEU A 228 -3.04 -6.62 -8.27
N VAL A 229 -4.22 -6.00 -8.32
CA VAL A 229 -4.35 -4.54 -8.47
C VAL A 229 -4.97 -3.94 -7.22
N MET A 230 -4.34 -2.90 -6.70
CA MET A 230 -4.81 -2.06 -5.61
C MET A 230 -5.16 -0.68 -6.14
N SER A 231 -6.44 -0.32 -6.16
CA SER A 231 -6.88 1.04 -6.50
C SER A 231 -7.01 1.87 -5.22
N THR A 232 -6.44 3.09 -5.24
CA THR A 232 -6.25 3.89 -4.03
C THR A 232 -6.92 5.24 -4.15
N ILE A 233 -7.75 5.59 -3.18
CA ILE A 233 -8.30 6.95 -3.05
C ILE A 233 -7.17 7.84 -2.53
N GLY A 234 -6.86 8.89 -3.28
CA GLY A 234 -5.83 9.86 -2.90
C GLY A 234 -6.33 10.91 -1.90
N THR A 235 -5.38 11.69 -1.41
CA THR A 235 -5.58 12.68 -0.33
C THR A 235 -6.65 13.73 -0.62
N SER A 236 -6.90 14.07 -1.89
CA SER A 236 -7.86 15.11 -2.26
C SER A 236 -9.33 14.70 -2.05
N GLN A 237 -9.63 13.40 -1.97
CA GLN A 237 -11.00 12.88 -1.80
C GLN A 237 -11.24 12.25 -0.42
N GLU A 238 -10.23 12.15 0.44
CA GLU A 238 -10.35 11.50 1.76
C GLU A 238 -11.35 12.18 2.70
N SER A 239 -11.51 13.50 2.58
CA SER A 239 -12.50 14.28 3.35
C SER A 239 -13.86 14.43 2.66
N SER A 240 -14.07 13.74 1.53
CA SER A 240 -15.33 13.79 0.80
C SER A 240 -16.46 13.08 1.55
N GLY A 241 -17.70 13.46 1.26
CA GLY A 241 -18.88 12.82 1.82
C GLY A 241 -18.98 11.32 1.44
N LYS A 242 -19.74 10.56 2.21
CA LYS A 242 -19.93 9.11 2.04
C LYS A 242 -20.36 8.72 0.62
N ASP A 243 -21.17 9.53 -0.04
CA ASP A 243 -21.67 9.24 -1.38
C ASP A 243 -20.57 9.27 -2.42
N VAL A 244 -19.65 10.24 -2.32
CA VAL A 244 -18.47 10.33 -3.21
C VAL A 244 -17.55 9.13 -3.02
N ILE A 245 -17.24 8.77 -1.78
CA ILE A 245 -16.41 7.60 -1.46
C ILE A 245 -17.06 6.32 -1.97
N ARG A 246 -18.38 6.17 -1.78
CA ARG A 246 -19.16 5.02 -2.27
C ARG A 246 -19.14 4.91 -3.80
N GLU A 247 -19.31 6.03 -4.50
CA GLU A 247 -19.26 6.07 -5.96
C GLU A 247 -17.89 5.64 -6.49
N ILE A 248 -16.81 6.19 -5.92
CA ILE A 248 -15.43 5.82 -6.26
C ILE A 248 -15.23 4.32 -6.03
N ALA A 249 -15.62 3.81 -4.85
CA ALA A 249 -15.48 2.39 -4.50
C ALA A 249 -16.20 1.47 -5.50
N LEU A 250 -17.44 1.79 -5.86
CA LEU A 250 -18.23 1.02 -6.81
C LEU A 250 -17.63 1.04 -8.22
N LYS A 251 -17.21 2.20 -8.72
CA LYS A 251 -16.55 2.32 -10.04
C LYS A 251 -15.29 1.45 -10.12
N ASN A 252 -14.45 1.50 -9.09
CA ASN A 252 -13.22 0.71 -9.05
C ASN A 252 -13.50 -0.79 -8.91
N LYS A 253 -14.44 -1.18 -8.05
CA LYS A 253 -14.87 -2.59 -7.93
C LYS A 253 -15.41 -3.14 -9.24
N MET A 254 -16.23 -2.39 -9.95
CA MET A 254 -16.80 -2.81 -11.24
C MET A 254 -15.72 -2.97 -12.31
N SER A 255 -14.74 -2.07 -12.37
CA SER A 255 -13.62 -2.14 -13.32
C SER A 255 -12.74 -3.39 -13.10
N ILE A 256 -12.58 -3.83 -11.86
CA ILE A 256 -11.84 -5.04 -11.51
C ILE A 256 -12.69 -6.31 -11.75
N SER A 257 -14.01 -6.27 -11.50
CA SER A 257 -14.90 -7.43 -11.55
C SER A 257 -15.33 -7.84 -12.97
N ASN A 258 -15.38 -6.89 -13.91
CA ASN A 258 -15.87 -7.11 -15.26
C ASN A 258 -14.88 -7.82 -16.18
N ILE A 259 -13.70 -8.10 -15.72
CA ILE A 259 -12.63 -8.68 -16.53
C ILE A 259 -12.48 -10.15 -16.17
N SER A 260 -13.17 -10.99 -16.90
CA SER A 260 -13.02 -12.43 -16.80
C SER A 260 -13.62 -13.09 -15.58
N GLY A 261 -14.60 -13.83 -15.58
CA GLY A 261 -15.16 -14.72 -14.55
C GLY A 261 -14.20 -15.37 -13.51
N THR A 262 -13.02 -14.81 -13.34
CA THR A 262 -12.04 -15.11 -12.28
C THR A 262 -11.88 -13.89 -11.39
N PRO A 263 -12.20 -13.99 -10.11
CA PRO A 263 -12.16 -12.88 -9.15
C PRO A 263 -10.72 -12.64 -8.67
N HIS A 264 -9.96 -11.82 -9.38
CA HIS A 264 -8.56 -11.58 -9.08
C HIS A 264 -8.28 -10.07 -8.97
N GLY A 265 -8.57 -9.48 -7.83
CA GLY A 265 -8.21 -8.10 -7.56
C GLY A 265 -8.43 -7.74 -6.10
N ALA A 266 -7.45 -7.14 -5.48
CA ALA A 266 -7.67 -6.39 -4.26
C ALA A 266 -8.14 -5.00 -4.66
N CYS A 267 -9.37 -4.63 -4.31
CA CYS A 267 -9.79 -3.23 -4.28
C CYS A 267 -9.45 -2.74 -2.87
N CYS A 268 -8.40 -1.97 -2.75
CA CYS A 268 -8.08 -1.28 -1.52
C CYS A 268 -8.60 0.14 -1.59
N LEU A 269 -9.49 0.48 -0.69
CA LEU A 269 -9.84 1.85 -0.38
C LEU A 269 -8.88 2.32 0.70
N GLN A 270 -8.00 3.24 0.35
CA GLN A 270 -7.24 3.95 1.35
C GLN A 270 -8.16 4.94 2.04
N GLN A 271 -8.43 4.74 3.31
CA GLN A 271 -9.00 5.76 4.18
C GLN A 271 -7.89 6.32 5.06
N ARG A 272 -7.56 7.59 4.86
CA ARG A 272 -6.99 8.37 5.95
C ARG A 272 -8.14 8.72 6.88
N LEU A 273 -8.08 8.26 8.10
CA LEU A 273 -8.89 8.81 9.17
C LEU A 273 -8.25 10.13 9.58
N SER A 274 -8.55 11.21 8.84
CA SER A 274 -8.34 12.56 9.37
C SER A 274 -9.53 12.84 10.29
N LEU A 275 -9.30 12.72 11.58
CA LEU A 275 -10.19 13.29 12.57
C LEU A 275 -9.89 14.80 12.61
N ASN A 276 -10.73 15.61 11.98
CA ASN A 276 -10.85 17.04 12.28
C ASN A 276 -11.72 17.24 13.49
#